data_a0d918f54a51bd8f24397036645f483f
#
_entry.id   a0d918f54a51bd8f24397036645f483f
#
_cell.length_a   1.000
_cell.length_b   1.000
_cell.length_c   1.000
_cell.angle_alpha   90.00
_cell.angle_beta   90.00
_cell.angle_gamma   90.00
#
_symmetry.space_group_name_H-M   'P 1'
#
loop_
_entity.id
_entity.type
_entity.pdbx_description
1 polymer ?
#
loop_
_entity_poly.entity_id
_entity_poly.type
_entity_poly.pdbx_seq_one_letter_code
_entity_poly.pdbx_strand_id
1 'polypeptide(L)'
;MKQAEHSKIINRIAKEKFKPFGITQKGQSRIWLDDRGWYTTIIEFQPYRGEKGTTLNVGVNFHWYEHDYFSFDIGSRQDVDFVNFDEDNIESFKKNIEEFCDLCLKIVLENRTKFKSIYSAKEHILNHNFTSDGFWGNYSKGIICGLTGNLNEMNKYFDKLLNENHPVKWVEELKLFTNYLKSKSVTQETYTNEIVKVIIKARKSKKLSEIEILLNE
;
A
#
# COMPACT_ATOMS: atom_id res chain seq x y z
N MET A 1 19.52 20.60 0.85
CA MET A 1 20.56 19.84 0.11
C MET A 1 20.18 19.76 -1.36
N LYS A 2 21.15 19.90 -2.27
CA LYS A 2 20.89 19.77 -3.72
C LYS A 2 20.67 18.28 -4.04
N GLN A 3 19.55 17.96 -4.70
CA GLN A 3 19.23 16.57 -5.07
C GLN A 3 20.30 16.02 -6.03
N ALA A 4 20.73 14.76 -5.80
CA ALA A 4 21.71 14.09 -6.66
C ALA A 4 21.19 13.92 -8.09
N GLU A 5 22.08 13.91 -9.07
CA GLU A 5 21.72 13.93 -10.50
C GLU A 5 20.88 12.71 -10.91
N HIS A 6 21.31 11.50 -10.52
CA HIS A 6 20.52 10.28 -10.77
C HIS A 6 19.09 10.36 -10.22
N SER A 7 18.90 10.98 -9.04
CA SER A 7 17.57 11.17 -8.46
C SER A 7 16.71 12.16 -9.27
N LYS A 8 17.34 13.19 -9.87
CA LYS A 8 16.62 14.12 -10.77
C LYS A 8 16.17 13.44 -12.05
N ILE A 9 17.03 12.59 -12.63
CA ILE A 9 16.71 11.81 -13.84
C ILE A 9 15.55 10.86 -13.54
N ILE A 10 15.62 10.07 -12.47
CA ILE A 10 14.54 9.17 -12.03
C ILE A 10 13.24 9.95 -11.90
N ASN A 11 13.24 11.04 -11.11
CA ASN A 11 12.01 11.78 -10.83
C ASN A 11 11.44 12.47 -12.10
N ARG A 12 12.28 12.91 -13.02
CA ARG A 12 11.82 13.49 -14.29
C ARG A 12 11.11 12.43 -15.14
N ILE A 13 11.76 11.29 -15.40
CA ILE A 13 11.20 10.20 -16.21
C ILE A 13 9.92 9.67 -15.57
N ALA A 14 9.95 9.39 -14.28
CA ALA A 14 8.78 8.92 -13.55
C ALA A 14 7.62 9.93 -13.63
N LYS A 15 7.88 11.22 -13.50
CA LYS A 15 6.86 12.26 -13.65
C LYS A 15 6.22 12.26 -15.04
N GLU A 16 7.03 12.17 -16.08
CA GLU A 16 6.54 12.12 -17.47
C GLU A 16 5.68 10.90 -17.73
N LYS A 17 6.11 9.71 -17.27
CA LYS A 17 5.40 8.43 -17.44
C LYS A 17 4.15 8.32 -16.57
N PHE A 18 4.18 8.79 -15.32
CA PHE A 18 3.13 8.54 -14.33
C PHE A 18 2.03 9.59 -14.33
N LYS A 19 2.34 10.85 -14.67
CA LYS A 19 1.36 11.95 -14.68
C LYS A 19 0.10 11.66 -15.52
N PRO A 20 0.19 11.08 -16.73
CA PRO A 20 -0.99 10.75 -17.53
C PRO A 20 -1.95 9.77 -16.84
N PHE A 21 -1.45 8.98 -15.89
CA PHE A 21 -2.21 7.98 -15.13
C PHE A 21 -2.69 8.50 -13.77
N GLY A 22 -2.44 9.78 -13.44
CA GLY A 22 -2.83 10.38 -12.17
C GLY A 22 -1.99 9.93 -10.97
N ILE A 23 -0.84 9.26 -11.21
CA ILE A 23 0.09 8.87 -10.16
C ILE A 23 0.91 10.09 -9.75
N THR A 24 1.00 10.37 -8.46
CA THR A 24 1.58 11.60 -7.91
C THR A 24 2.85 11.33 -7.10
N GLN A 25 3.79 12.27 -7.14
CA GLN A 25 5.02 12.18 -6.36
C GLN A 25 4.80 12.58 -4.90
N LYS A 26 5.34 11.81 -3.97
CA LYS A 26 5.34 12.16 -2.55
C LYS A 26 6.43 13.21 -2.25
N GLY A 27 6.04 14.48 -2.25
CA GLY A 27 6.97 15.59 -2.05
C GLY A 27 8.10 15.61 -3.10
N GLN A 28 9.36 15.63 -2.64
CA GLN A 28 10.55 15.56 -3.50
C GLN A 28 11.25 14.19 -3.45
N SER A 29 10.59 13.19 -2.87
CA SER A 29 11.16 11.85 -2.72
C SER A 29 11.16 11.07 -4.03
N ARG A 30 11.70 9.84 -4.01
CA ARG A 30 11.62 8.88 -5.12
C ARG A 30 10.44 7.91 -4.94
N ILE A 31 9.41 8.35 -4.20
CA ILE A 31 8.18 7.60 -3.93
C ILE A 31 7.04 8.23 -4.72
N TRP A 32 6.26 7.39 -5.39
CA TRP A 32 5.11 7.76 -6.18
C TRP A 32 3.88 7.01 -5.69
N LEU A 33 2.73 7.67 -5.71
CA LEU A 33 1.50 7.18 -5.10
C LEU A 33 0.38 7.16 -6.13
N ASP A 34 -0.24 5.99 -6.31
CA ASP A 34 -1.53 5.82 -6.96
C ASP A 34 -2.60 5.68 -5.88
N ASP A 35 -3.17 6.81 -5.50
CA ASP A 35 -4.16 6.90 -4.41
C ASP A 35 -5.56 6.57 -4.92
N ARG A 36 -6.20 5.56 -4.31
CA ARG A 36 -7.53 5.05 -4.66
C ARG A 36 -8.51 5.08 -3.48
N GLY A 37 -8.31 5.99 -2.55
CA GLY A 37 -9.19 6.17 -1.41
C GLY A 37 -8.91 5.19 -0.29
N TRP A 38 -9.38 3.97 -0.36
CA TRP A 38 -9.20 2.97 0.70
C TRP A 38 -7.87 2.21 0.62
N TYR A 39 -7.15 2.35 -0.49
CA TYR A 39 -5.77 1.87 -0.65
C TYR A 39 -4.93 2.83 -1.49
N THR A 40 -3.62 2.67 -1.41
CA THR A 40 -2.64 3.35 -2.27
C THR A 40 -1.66 2.33 -2.81
N THR A 41 -1.45 2.29 -4.14
CA THR A 41 -0.28 1.61 -4.69
C THR A 41 0.93 2.54 -4.57
N ILE A 42 1.98 2.04 -3.94
CA ILE A 42 3.23 2.75 -3.68
C ILE A 42 4.28 2.23 -4.65
N ILE A 43 4.92 3.15 -5.35
CA ILE A 43 6.09 2.88 -6.19
C ILE A 43 7.28 3.57 -5.53
N GLU A 44 8.33 2.83 -5.25
CA GLU A 44 9.54 3.36 -4.64
C GLU A 44 10.77 2.99 -5.48
N PHE A 45 11.42 4.00 -6.02
CA PHE A 45 12.78 3.88 -6.57
C PHE A 45 13.77 3.91 -5.42
N GLN A 46 14.02 2.76 -4.80
CA GLN A 46 14.76 2.64 -3.55
C GLN A 46 16.25 2.90 -3.76
N PRO A 47 16.85 3.86 -3.01
CA PRO A 47 18.29 4.07 -3.02
C PRO A 47 19.00 2.93 -2.31
N TYR A 48 20.23 2.63 -2.72
CA TYR A 48 21.12 1.77 -1.97
C TYR A 48 22.22 2.60 -1.28
N ARG A 49 22.59 2.22 -0.06
CA ARG A 49 23.57 3.00 0.72
C ARG A 49 24.95 2.89 0.08
N GLY A 50 25.53 4.03 -0.27
CA GLY A 50 26.87 4.10 -0.86
C GLY A 50 26.92 3.95 -2.38
N GLU A 51 25.81 3.66 -3.03
CA GLU A 51 25.74 3.51 -4.48
C GLU A 51 24.84 4.57 -5.14
N LYS A 52 25.24 5.02 -6.34
CA LYS A 52 24.42 5.90 -7.16
C LYS A 52 23.53 5.02 -8.05
N GLY A 53 22.22 5.05 -7.82
CA GLY A 53 21.30 4.21 -8.61
C GLY A 53 20.01 3.90 -7.86
N THR A 54 19.36 2.81 -8.26
CA THR A 54 18.08 2.40 -7.68
C THR A 54 17.77 0.93 -7.92
N THR A 55 17.00 0.35 -7.01
CA THR A 55 16.15 -0.81 -7.26
C THR A 55 14.68 -0.39 -7.18
N LEU A 56 13.75 -1.29 -7.43
CA LEU A 56 12.33 -1.01 -7.52
C LEU A 56 11.52 -1.78 -6.49
N ASN A 57 10.69 -1.07 -5.72
CA ASN A 57 9.66 -1.66 -4.89
C ASN A 57 8.28 -1.19 -5.39
N VAL A 58 7.31 -2.10 -5.47
CA VAL A 58 5.91 -1.76 -5.76
C VAL A 58 5.01 -2.57 -4.85
N GLY A 59 4.10 -1.92 -4.16
CA GLY A 59 3.18 -2.60 -3.27
C GLY A 59 1.95 -1.75 -2.94
N VAL A 60 0.99 -2.37 -2.30
CA VAL A 60 -0.28 -1.78 -1.88
C VAL A 60 -0.26 -1.57 -0.38
N ASN A 61 -0.68 -0.38 0.06
CA ASN A 61 -0.99 -0.05 1.44
C ASN A 61 -2.49 0.17 1.58
N PHE A 62 -3.13 -0.59 2.45
CA PHE A 62 -4.51 -0.40 2.82
C PHE A 62 -4.64 0.64 3.95
N HIS A 63 -5.68 1.46 3.92
CA HIS A 63 -5.86 2.55 4.89
C HIS A 63 -6.79 2.17 6.06
N TRP A 64 -7.07 0.92 6.29
CA TRP A 64 -7.95 0.46 7.39
C TRP A 64 -7.26 0.29 8.76
N TYR A 65 -6.04 0.80 8.90
CA TYR A 65 -5.35 0.98 10.16
C TYR A 65 -4.66 2.33 10.21
N GLU A 66 -4.76 3.05 11.34
CA GLU A 66 -4.20 4.39 11.49
C GLU A 66 -2.70 4.32 11.81
N HIS A 67 -1.86 4.83 10.92
CA HIS A 67 -0.46 5.14 11.12
C HIS A 67 -0.02 6.24 10.13
N ASP A 68 1.07 6.91 10.41
CA ASP A 68 1.55 8.08 9.66
C ASP A 68 2.59 7.77 8.57
N TYR A 69 2.88 6.49 8.37
CA TYR A 69 3.80 5.99 7.35
C TYR A 69 3.09 5.08 6.35
N PHE A 70 3.77 4.80 5.23
CA PHE A 70 3.34 3.81 4.26
C PHE A 70 4.07 2.50 4.50
N SER A 71 3.34 1.40 4.47
CA SER A 71 3.84 0.02 4.47
C SER A 71 3.44 -0.69 3.18
N PHE A 72 4.11 -1.78 2.88
CA PHE A 72 3.66 -2.70 1.84
C PHE A 72 2.86 -3.82 2.51
N ASP A 73 1.53 -3.75 2.45
CA ASP A 73 0.65 -4.81 2.96
C ASP A 73 0.60 -5.96 1.95
N ILE A 74 0.61 -5.63 0.65
CA ILE A 74 0.74 -6.57 -0.46
C ILE A 74 1.81 -6.03 -1.41
N GLY A 75 2.68 -6.91 -1.92
CA GLY A 75 3.78 -6.53 -2.80
C GLY A 75 5.09 -6.35 -2.05
N SER A 76 6.15 -6.09 -2.81
CA SER A 76 7.51 -6.03 -2.28
C SER A 76 8.49 -5.45 -3.30
N ARG A 77 9.78 -5.70 -3.05
CA ARG A 77 10.83 -5.53 -4.05
C ARG A 77 10.50 -6.35 -5.30
N GLN A 78 10.62 -5.71 -6.44
CA GLN A 78 10.47 -6.38 -7.72
C GLN A 78 11.74 -7.20 -8.02
N ASP A 79 11.55 -8.28 -8.78
CA ASP A 79 12.65 -9.14 -9.28
C ASP A 79 13.30 -8.44 -10.48
N VAL A 80 14.04 -7.38 -10.17
CA VAL A 80 14.80 -6.58 -11.16
C VAL A 80 16.16 -6.26 -10.56
N ASP A 81 17.18 -6.19 -11.44
CA ASP A 81 18.53 -5.84 -11.04
C ASP A 81 18.63 -4.40 -10.52
N PHE A 82 19.62 -4.15 -9.69
CA PHE A 82 19.97 -2.79 -9.29
C PHE A 82 20.53 -2.03 -10.50
N VAL A 83 19.93 -0.88 -10.83
CA VAL A 83 20.36 -0.03 -11.91
C VAL A 83 21.36 1.00 -11.38
N ASN A 84 22.64 0.80 -11.71
CA ASN A 84 23.71 1.74 -11.40
C ASN A 84 23.62 2.99 -12.27
N PHE A 85 23.87 4.16 -11.66
CA PHE A 85 24.05 5.40 -12.40
C PHE A 85 25.52 5.55 -12.77
N ASP A 86 25.78 5.54 -14.07
CA ASP A 86 27.07 5.79 -14.67
C ASP A 86 27.02 7.14 -15.40
N GLU A 87 27.90 8.05 -15.01
CA GLU A 87 28.00 9.39 -15.62
C GLU A 87 28.46 9.32 -17.08
N ASP A 88 29.21 8.30 -17.46
CA ASP A 88 29.69 8.08 -18.82
C ASP A 88 28.63 7.39 -19.71
N ASN A 89 27.56 6.82 -19.09
CA ASN A 89 26.50 6.11 -19.81
C ASN A 89 25.09 6.47 -19.33
N ILE A 90 24.79 7.75 -19.30
CA ILE A 90 23.50 8.31 -18.82
C ILE A 90 22.31 7.79 -19.63
N GLU A 91 22.46 7.55 -20.93
CA GLU A 91 21.36 7.09 -21.80
C GLU A 91 20.93 5.66 -21.43
N SER A 92 21.86 4.78 -21.10
CA SER A 92 21.53 3.43 -20.60
C SER A 92 20.76 3.50 -19.29
N PHE A 93 21.20 4.38 -18.35
CA PHE A 93 20.48 4.59 -17.10
C PHE A 93 19.05 5.09 -17.33
N LYS A 94 18.85 6.06 -18.21
CA LYS A 94 17.51 6.58 -18.56
C LYS A 94 16.61 5.47 -19.10
N LYS A 95 17.12 4.67 -20.04
CA LYS A 95 16.37 3.54 -20.63
C LYS A 95 15.91 2.55 -19.56
N ASN A 96 16.80 2.15 -18.63
CA ASN A 96 16.45 1.25 -17.55
C ASN A 96 15.37 1.86 -16.62
N ILE A 97 15.42 3.17 -16.35
CA ILE A 97 14.39 3.84 -15.55
C ILE A 97 13.05 3.90 -16.30
N GLU A 98 13.04 4.07 -17.61
CA GLU A 98 11.83 3.98 -18.43
C GLU A 98 11.21 2.58 -18.37
N GLU A 99 12.02 1.53 -18.47
CA GLU A 99 11.58 0.13 -18.33
C GLU A 99 11.00 -0.12 -16.95
N PHE A 100 11.61 0.42 -15.88
CA PHE A 100 11.05 0.34 -14.53
C PHE A 100 9.70 1.06 -14.42
N CYS A 101 9.56 2.22 -15.04
CA CYS A 101 8.29 2.94 -15.05
C CYS A 101 7.20 2.14 -15.79
N ASP A 102 7.52 1.51 -16.90
CA ASP A 102 6.57 0.71 -17.68
C ASP A 102 6.12 -0.54 -16.88
N LEU A 103 7.05 -1.20 -16.18
CA LEU A 103 6.73 -2.28 -15.24
C LEU A 103 5.80 -1.77 -14.11
N CYS A 104 6.11 -0.61 -13.53
CA CYS A 104 5.25 -0.01 -12.50
C CYS A 104 3.83 0.25 -13.00
N LEU A 105 3.68 0.82 -14.20
CA LEU A 105 2.37 1.08 -14.79
C LEU A 105 1.56 -0.20 -14.97
N LYS A 106 2.20 -1.26 -15.44
CA LYS A 106 1.54 -2.57 -15.55
C LYS A 106 1.01 -3.03 -14.19
N ILE A 107 1.84 -3.01 -13.15
CA ILE A 107 1.45 -3.45 -11.80
C ILE A 107 0.35 -2.55 -11.22
N VAL A 108 0.44 -1.22 -11.41
CA VAL A 108 -0.59 -0.28 -10.96
C VAL A 108 -1.93 -0.56 -11.62
N LEU A 109 -1.96 -0.79 -12.93
CA LEU A 109 -3.19 -1.10 -13.66
C LEU A 109 -3.79 -2.45 -13.26
N GLU A 110 -2.95 -3.45 -13.00
CA GLU A 110 -3.40 -4.72 -12.42
C GLU A 110 -4.00 -4.52 -11.03
N ASN A 111 -3.35 -3.72 -10.15
CA ASN A 111 -3.88 -3.42 -8.82
C ASN A 111 -5.20 -2.65 -8.89
N ARG A 112 -5.35 -1.69 -9.80
CA ARG A 112 -6.63 -1.01 -10.06
C ARG A 112 -7.75 -1.98 -10.43
N THR A 113 -7.42 -3.01 -11.18
CA THR A 113 -8.38 -4.07 -11.57
C THR A 113 -8.70 -4.97 -10.37
N LYS A 114 -7.68 -5.46 -9.65
CA LYS A 114 -7.82 -6.35 -8.49
C LYS A 114 -8.60 -5.70 -7.34
N PHE A 115 -8.32 -4.41 -7.09
CA PHE A 115 -8.88 -3.64 -5.98
C PHE A 115 -9.91 -2.58 -6.45
N LYS A 116 -10.61 -2.85 -7.55
CA LYS A 116 -11.65 -1.96 -8.07
C LYS A 116 -12.77 -1.72 -7.04
N SER A 117 -13.13 -2.77 -6.28
CA SER A 117 -14.09 -2.72 -5.18
C SER A 117 -13.64 -3.64 -4.06
N ILE A 118 -14.26 -3.52 -2.88
CA ILE A 118 -14.02 -4.47 -1.77
C ILE A 118 -14.42 -5.90 -2.15
N TYR A 119 -15.41 -6.09 -3.01
CA TYR A 119 -15.85 -7.41 -3.45
C TYR A 119 -14.83 -8.06 -4.40
N SER A 120 -14.28 -7.32 -5.37
CA SER A 120 -13.22 -7.83 -6.25
C SER A 120 -11.91 -8.07 -5.48
N ALA A 121 -11.62 -7.25 -4.48
CA ALA A 121 -10.43 -7.38 -3.65
C ALA A 121 -10.46 -8.60 -2.71
N LYS A 122 -11.65 -9.06 -2.31
CA LYS A 122 -11.82 -10.08 -1.27
C LYS A 122 -11.00 -11.33 -1.53
N GLU A 123 -11.15 -11.94 -2.70
CA GLU A 123 -10.45 -13.18 -3.03
C GLU A 123 -8.92 -12.99 -3.04
N HIS A 124 -8.45 -11.87 -3.59
CA HIS A 124 -7.03 -11.55 -3.62
C HIS A 124 -6.44 -11.38 -2.21
N ILE A 125 -7.17 -10.73 -1.30
CA ILE A 125 -6.72 -10.53 0.08
C ILE A 125 -6.78 -11.84 0.88
N LEU A 126 -7.83 -12.64 0.72
CA LEU A 126 -7.97 -13.90 1.44
C LEU A 126 -6.90 -14.93 1.04
N ASN A 127 -6.51 -14.95 -0.24
CA ASN A 127 -5.51 -15.88 -0.79
C ASN A 127 -4.07 -15.33 -0.69
N HIS A 128 -3.87 -14.08 -0.24
CA HIS A 128 -2.54 -13.53 -0.10
C HIS A 128 -1.81 -14.10 1.13
N ASN A 129 -0.54 -14.48 0.93
CA ASN A 129 0.36 -14.87 2.01
C ASN A 129 1.06 -13.63 2.56
N PHE A 130 0.51 -13.06 3.63
CA PHE A 130 1.10 -11.90 4.28
C PHE A 130 2.38 -12.28 5.03
N THR A 131 3.39 -11.41 5.00
CA THR A 131 4.66 -11.64 5.72
C THR A 131 4.43 -11.83 7.24
N SER A 132 3.36 -11.26 7.78
CA SER A 132 2.93 -11.40 9.17
C SER A 132 1.49 -11.93 9.23
N ASP A 133 1.30 -13.17 8.77
CA ASP A 133 -0.03 -13.79 8.63
C ASP A 133 -0.80 -13.87 9.95
N GLY A 134 -0.09 -14.10 11.07
CA GLY A 134 -0.71 -14.17 12.41
C GLY A 134 -1.36 -12.84 12.83
N PHE A 135 -0.79 -11.72 12.46
CA PHE A 135 -1.28 -10.39 12.85
C PHE A 135 -1.91 -9.63 11.69
N TRP A 136 -1.08 -9.02 10.83
CA TRP A 136 -1.57 -8.17 9.73
C TRP A 136 -2.36 -8.94 8.69
N GLY A 137 -2.00 -10.21 8.44
CA GLY A 137 -2.76 -11.09 7.56
C GLY A 137 -4.16 -11.35 8.12
N ASN A 138 -4.27 -11.83 9.36
CA ASN A 138 -5.57 -12.07 9.99
C ASN A 138 -6.38 -10.78 10.16
N TYR A 139 -5.72 -9.64 10.46
CA TYR A 139 -6.37 -8.34 10.51
C TYR A 139 -6.99 -7.97 9.16
N SER A 140 -6.21 -7.96 8.08
CA SER A 140 -6.67 -7.58 6.75
C SER A 140 -7.76 -8.52 6.20
N LYS A 141 -7.61 -9.84 6.42
CA LYS A 141 -8.62 -10.85 6.07
C LYS A 141 -9.92 -10.65 6.86
N GLY A 142 -9.83 -10.29 8.13
CA GLY A 142 -10.99 -9.93 8.95
C GLY A 142 -11.68 -8.67 8.44
N ILE A 143 -10.93 -7.60 8.16
CA ILE A 143 -11.49 -6.35 7.63
C ILE A 143 -12.30 -6.61 6.35
N ILE A 144 -11.71 -7.29 5.36
CA ILE A 144 -12.37 -7.50 4.08
C ILE A 144 -13.62 -8.40 4.20
N CYS A 145 -13.59 -9.39 5.09
CA CYS A 145 -14.77 -10.22 5.39
C CYS A 145 -15.90 -9.38 5.99
N GLY A 146 -15.62 -8.52 6.94
CA GLY A 146 -16.61 -7.64 7.55
C GLY A 146 -17.21 -6.65 6.55
N LEU A 147 -16.38 -5.99 5.74
CA LEU A 147 -16.81 -5.06 4.70
C LEU A 147 -17.70 -5.75 3.64
N THR A 148 -17.47 -7.02 3.35
CA THR A 148 -18.27 -7.80 2.39
C THR A 148 -19.45 -8.54 3.03
N GLY A 149 -19.83 -8.21 4.28
CA GLY A 149 -21.01 -8.73 4.96
C GLY A 149 -20.84 -10.11 5.61
N ASN A 150 -19.63 -10.71 5.56
CA ASN A 150 -19.38 -12.00 6.19
C ASN A 150 -18.82 -11.84 7.61
N LEU A 151 -19.68 -11.39 8.54
CA LEU A 151 -19.31 -11.10 9.92
C LEU A 151 -18.83 -12.36 10.68
N ASN A 152 -19.30 -13.54 10.32
CA ASN A 152 -18.84 -14.79 10.94
C ASN A 152 -17.38 -15.09 10.58
N GLU A 153 -17.00 -14.97 9.31
CA GLU A 153 -15.61 -15.17 8.89
C GLU A 153 -14.71 -14.03 9.41
N MET A 154 -15.20 -12.80 9.44
CA MET A 154 -14.50 -11.68 10.08
C MET A 154 -14.10 -12.04 11.52
N ASN A 155 -15.07 -12.53 12.33
CA ASN A 155 -14.80 -12.92 13.71
C ASN A 155 -13.77 -14.04 13.81
N LYS A 156 -13.81 -15.05 12.94
CA LYS A 156 -12.81 -16.13 12.94
C LYS A 156 -11.39 -15.60 12.71
N TYR A 157 -11.19 -14.68 11.77
CA TYR A 157 -9.87 -14.07 11.53
C TYR A 157 -9.44 -13.18 12.70
N PHE A 158 -10.34 -12.37 13.24
CA PHE A 158 -10.03 -11.54 14.39
C PHE A 158 -9.73 -12.37 15.64
N ASP A 159 -10.45 -13.48 15.88
CA ASP A 159 -10.16 -14.39 16.99
C ASP A 159 -8.77 -15.03 16.85
N LYS A 160 -8.35 -15.43 15.65
CA LYS A 160 -6.98 -15.89 15.40
C LYS A 160 -5.96 -14.83 15.80
N LEU A 161 -6.14 -13.58 15.35
CA LEU A 161 -5.26 -12.47 15.72
C LEU A 161 -5.23 -12.24 17.24
N LEU A 162 -6.39 -12.23 17.90
CA LEU A 162 -6.49 -11.97 19.33
C LEU A 162 -5.82 -13.06 20.19
N ASN A 163 -5.78 -14.30 19.70
CA ASN A 163 -5.14 -15.43 20.35
C ASN A 163 -3.62 -15.50 20.13
N GLU A 164 -3.06 -14.72 19.19
CA GLU A 164 -1.62 -14.66 18.99
C GLU A 164 -0.93 -14.02 20.19
N ASN A 165 0.21 -14.56 20.62
CA ASN A 165 1.00 -14.02 21.70
C ASN A 165 2.29 -13.37 21.16
N HIS A 166 2.45 -12.08 21.45
CA HIS A 166 3.67 -11.38 21.09
C HIS A 166 3.96 -10.23 22.06
N PRO A 167 5.17 -10.09 22.59
CA PRO A 167 5.48 -9.13 23.66
C PRO A 167 5.64 -7.68 23.19
N VAL A 168 5.35 -7.37 21.93
CA VAL A 168 5.56 -6.04 21.36
C VAL A 168 4.31 -5.17 21.51
N LYS A 169 4.51 -3.93 21.94
CA LYS A 169 3.45 -2.97 22.25
C LYS A 169 2.45 -2.76 21.11
N TRP A 170 2.91 -2.66 19.86
CA TRP A 170 1.99 -2.46 18.73
C TRP A 170 1.01 -3.62 18.52
N VAL A 171 1.37 -4.84 18.95
CA VAL A 171 0.46 -5.99 18.87
C VAL A 171 -0.70 -5.82 19.85
N GLU A 172 -0.43 -5.34 21.05
CA GLU A 172 -1.50 -5.05 22.02
C GLU A 172 -2.41 -3.93 21.54
N GLU A 173 -1.83 -2.88 20.92
CA GLU A 173 -2.61 -1.79 20.31
C GLU A 173 -3.52 -2.32 19.18
N LEU A 174 -2.99 -3.20 18.32
CA LEU A 174 -3.75 -3.84 17.25
C LEU A 174 -4.88 -4.72 17.81
N LYS A 175 -4.62 -5.49 18.86
CA LYS A 175 -5.65 -6.32 19.53
C LYS A 175 -6.76 -5.45 20.15
N LEU A 176 -6.41 -4.39 20.85
CA LEU A 176 -7.39 -3.46 21.41
C LEU A 176 -8.28 -2.87 20.32
N PHE A 177 -7.67 -2.46 19.21
CA PHE A 177 -8.40 -1.91 18.08
C PHE A 177 -9.26 -2.97 17.38
N THR A 178 -8.78 -4.20 17.24
CA THR A 178 -9.55 -5.32 16.69
C THR A 178 -10.78 -5.63 17.56
N ASN A 179 -10.65 -5.64 18.89
CA ASN A 179 -11.77 -5.81 19.81
C ASN A 179 -12.79 -4.66 19.67
N TYR A 180 -12.30 -3.43 19.51
CA TYR A 180 -13.19 -2.29 19.24
C TYR A 180 -13.99 -2.51 17.95
N LEU A 181 -13.36 -2.91 16.85
CA LEU A 181 -14.04 -3.19 15.59
C LEU A 181 -15.07 -4.32 15.72
N LYS A 182 -14.75 -5.39 16.45
CA LYS A 182 -15.72 -6.46 16.77
C LYS A 182 -16.95 -5.91 17.49
N SER A 183 -16.78 -5.00 18.43
CA SER A 183 -17.91 -4.38 19.15
C SER A 183 -18.81 -3.50 18.26
N LYS A 184 -18.30 -3.05 17.12
CA LYS A 184 -19.04 -2.22 16.13
C LYS A 184 -19.67 -3.04 15.02
N SER A 185 -19.41 -4.34 14.94
CA SER A 185 -19.89 -5.22 13.86
C SER A 185 -21.29 -5.78 14.12
N VAL A 186 -22.22 -4.95 14.62
CA VAL A 186 -23.61 -5.35 14.82
C VAL A 186 -24.31 -5.60 13.48
N THR A 187 -24.07 -4.75 12.51
CA THR A 187 -24.52 -4.92 11.12
C THR A 187 -23.36 -4.60 10.17
N GLN A 188 -23.46 -5.05 8.92
CA GLN A 188 -22.47 -4.67 7.87
C GLN A 188 -22.37 -3.16 7.71
N GLU A 189 -23.49 -2.45 7.75
CA GLU A 189 -23.53 -1.00 7.60
C GLU A 189 -22.78 -0.29 8.71
N THR A 190 -23.04 -0.64 9.99
CA THR A 190 -22.36 -0.03 11.13
C THR A 190 -20.86 -0.32 11.08
N TYR A 191 -20.47 -1.53 10.72
CA TYR A 191 -19.08 -1.91 10.55
C TYR A 191 -18.40 -1.11 9.42
N THR A 192 -19.04 -1.03 8.25
CA THR A 192 -18.53 -0.28 7.09
C THR A 192 -18.31 1.19 7.46
N ASN A 193 -19.26 1.82 8.14
CA ASN A 193 -19.15 3.21 8.59
C ASN A 193 -17.95 3.42 9.53
N GLU A 194 -17.66 2.47 10.43
CA GLU A 194 -16.48 2.54 11.29
C GLU A 194 -15.19 2.40 10.49
N ILE A 195 -15.11 1.46 9.54
CA ILE A 195 -13.91 1.31 8.71
C ILE A 195 -13.68 2.56 7.84
N VAL A 196 -14.72 3.18 7.29
CA VAL A 196 -14.59 4.44 6.54
C VAL A 196 -13.99 5.55 7.42
N LYS A 197 -14.42 5.68 8.69
CA LYS A 197 -13.82 6.64 9.63
C LYS A 197 -12.33 6.35 9.86
N VAL A 198 -11.95 5.07 9.98
CA VAL A 198 -10.55 4.66 10.11
C VAL A 198 -9.75 5.03 8.87
N ILE A 199 -10.27 4.76 7.68
CA ILE A 199 -9.64 5.12 6.40
C ILE A 199 -9.39 6.63 6.34
N ILE A 200 -10.38 7.46 6.67
CA ILE A 200 -10.26 8.91 6.66
C ILE A 200 -9.15 9.37 7.62
N LYS A 201 -9.09 8.81 8.83
CA LYS A 201 -8.04 9.13 9.81
C LYS A 201 -6.65 8.71 9.31
N ALA A 202 -6.51 7.49 8.81
CA ALA A 202 -5.26 6.96 8.28
C ALA A 202 -4.73 7.80 7.10
N ARG A 203 -5.64 8.24 6.21
CA ARG A 203 -5.30 9.14 5.09
C ARG A 203 -4.81 10.49 5.59
N LYS A 204 -5.50 11.08 6.58
CA LYS A 204 -5.10 12.35 7.21
C LYS A 204 -3.71 12.24 7.87
N SER A 205 -3.44 11.17 8.61
CA SER A 205 -2.13 10.91 9.24
C SER A 205 -1.02 10.78 8.19
N LYS A 206 -1.31 10.19 7.03
CA LYS A 206 -0.38 10.08 5.87
C LYS A 206 -0.28 11.34 5.02
N LYS A 207 -1.05 12.39 5.34
CA LYS A 207 -1.12 13.67 4.59
C LYS A 207 -1.57 13.47 3.13
N LEU A 208 -2.46 12.51 2.89
CA LEU A 208 -3.12 12.32 1.60
C LEU A 208 -4.24 13.35 1.42
N SER A 209 -4.54 13.70 0.17
CA SER A 209 -5.64 14.61 -0.17
C SER A 209 -6.98 14.05 0.28
N GLU A 210 -7.90 14.93 0.67
CA GLU A 210 -9.28 14.53 0.95
C GLU A 210 -9.97 14.11 -0.35
N ILE A 211 -10.52 12.92 -0.34
CA ILE A 211 -11.33 12.37 -1.44
C ILE A 211 -12.48 11.56 -0.85
N GLU A 212 -13.53 11.38 -1.62
CA GLU A 212 -14.60 10.47 -1.25
C GLU A 212 -14.09 9.02 -1.17
N ILE A 213 -14.51 8.28 -0.15
CA ILE A 213 -14.12 6.87 0.03
C ILE A 213 -15.20 5.99 -0.58
N LEU A 214 -14.94 5.54 -1.80
CA LEU A 214 -15.80 4.62 -2.52
C LEU A 214 -15.27 3.19 -2.35
N LEU A 215 -16.05 2.35 -1.68
CA LEU A 215 -15.72 0.93 -1.44
C LEU A 215 -16.27 0.01 -2.53
N ASN A 216 -17.26 0.49 -3.29
CA ASN A 216 -18.04 -0.26 -4.27
C ASN A 216 -18.13 0.54 -5.58
N GLU A 217 -17.08 0.58 -6.36
CA GLU A 217 -17.15 1.09 -7.73
C GLU A 217 -17.20 -0.03 -8.77
#